data_939a76f1ff9dc544671021629fd5f375
#
_entry.id   939a76f1ff9dc544671021629fd5f375
#
_cell.length_a   1.000
_cell.length_b   1.000
_cell.length_c   1.000
_cell.angle_alpha   90.00
_cell.angle_beta   90.00
_cell.angle_gamma   90.00
#
_symmetry.space_group_name_H-M   'P 1'
#
loop_
_entity.id
_entity.type
_entity.pdbx_description
1 polymer ?
#
loop_
_entity_poly.entity_id
_entity_poly.type
_entity_poly.pdbx_seq_one_letter_code
_entity_poly.pdbx_strand_id
1 'polypeptide(L)'
;MADFKYAPMFQLGADTTEYYKIPGSEKLVSEGEFEGHKMLKVSPEALTLVAQQSFHDCQFMLRRAHNLQVAQILSDPEASDNDKYVALQFLRNAETSVKGVLPFCQDTGTAIIHGEKGQQVWTGFEDEEALSRGVFNTYTQENLRYSQNAPLDMYNEVNTKCNLPAQIDIEATCGNEYHFIMVAKGGGSANKTYFYPMTKATIQNEGTLIPFLVEKMRSLGTAACPPYHIAFVIGGTSAEKNLLTVKLASIKFYDNLPTTGDETGRAFRDVDLEEKLLKEAQKIGLGAQFGGKYLAHDIRVVRLPRHGASCPIGMGVSCSADRNIKSKINADGVWIEKMDTNPSELIPEALRRPGEGPKGIEIDLDKGIDAVRAELTKYAVGTRVNLKGTIIVARDIAHAKLKARLDAGEEMPAYFKDHPILYAGPAKTPAGMPCGSMGPTTANRMDPYVDEFQDHGASLVMIAKGNRSQMVTDACKKHGGFYLGTIGGVAAVLSQSSIRSIDCVEYPELGMEAIWKITVEDFPAFILVDDKGNDFFKTIGL
;
A
#
# COMPACT_ATOMS: atom_id res chain seq x y z
N MET A 1 -0.81 40.01 31.79
CA MET A 1 0.00 39.40 30.70
C MET A 1 -0.08 37.89 30.92
N ALA A 2 -0.21 37.10 29.85
CA ALA A 2 -0.19 35.66 30.01
C ALA A 2 1.24 35.23 30.41
N ASP A 3 1.36 34.33 31.36
CA ASP A 3 2.65 33.73 31.73
C ASP A 3 3.08 32.74 30.63
N PHE A 4 4.39 32.73 30.33
CA PHE A 4 4.95 31.77 29.40
C PHE A 4 4.83 30.33 29.98
N LYS A 5 4.09 29.47 29.27
CA LYS A 5 4.01 28.04 29.57
C LYS A 5 4.28 27.27 28.28
N TYR A 6 5.32 26.45 28.28
CA TYR A 6 5.61 25.54 27.17
C TYR A 6 4.91 24.19 27.38
N ALA A 7 4.20 23.73 26.35
CA ALA A 7 3.72 22.36 26.26
C ALA A 7 3.97 21.84 24.84
N PRO A 8 4.54 20.63 24.68
CA PRO A 8 4.72 20.05 23.35
C PRO A 8 3.34 19.76 22.72
N MET A 9 3.23 19.98 21.40
CA MET A 9 1.98 19.69 20.67
C MET A 9 1.61 18.22 20.75
N PHE A 10 2.57 17.33 20.58
CA PHE A 10 2.37 15.89 20.64
C PHE A 10 2.86 15.37 22.01
N GLN A 11 1.92 15.01 22.86
CA GLN A 11 2.18 14.42 24.18
C GLN A 11 1.86 12.94 24.12
N LEU A 12 2.81 12.14 23.62
CA LEU A 12 2.64 10.70 23.50
C LEU A 12 2.76 10.02 24.87
N GLY A 13 1.92 9.01 25.11
CA GLY A 13 2.08 8.09 26.23
C GLY A 13 3.30 7.19 26.05
N ALA A 14 3.53 6.31 27.04
CA ALA A 14 4.66 5.38 27.01
C ALA A 14 4.62 4.47 25.77
N ASP A 15 5.78 4.25 25.16
CA ASP A 15 5.92 3.27 24.08
C ASP A 15 5.88 1.84 24.66
N THR A 16 4.88 1.07 24.25
CA THR A 16 4.68 -0.34 24.66
C THR A 16 5.15 -1.33 23.61
N THR A 17 5.84 -0.85 22.57
CA THR A 17 6.35 -1.68 21.48
C THR A 17 7.37 -2.70 21.99
N GLU A 18 7.19 -3.95 21.61
CA GLU A 18 8.21 -4.98 21.85
C GLU A 18 9.31 -4.90 20.80
N TYR A 19 10.55 -4.91 21.28
CA TYR A 19 11.73 -4.86 20.42
C TYR A 19 12.59 -6.12 20.59
N TYR A 20 13.35 -6.46 19.55
CA TYR A 20 14.49 -7.35 19.65
C TYR A 20 15.77 -6.59 19.34
N LYS A 21 16.86 -6.98 20.00
CA LYS A 21 18.19 -6.41 19.77
C LYS A 21 18.89 -7.14 18.64
N ILE A 22 19.53 -6.40 17.74
CA ILE A 22 20.40 -7.01 16.73
C ILE A 22 21.70 -7.47 17.41
N PRO A 23 22.03 -8.78 17.35
CA PRO A 23 23.25 -9.29 17.96
C PRO A 23 24.51 -8.63 17.42
N GLY A 24 25.43 -8.24 18.32
CA GLY A 24 26.70 -7.59 17.96
C GLY A 24 26.60 -6.07 17.73
N SER A 25 25.39 -5.51 17.71
CA SER A 25 25.19 -4.07 17.47
C SER A 25 25.65 -3.18 18.62
N GLU A 26 25.85 -3.74 19.83
CA GLU A 26 26.45 -3.02 20.96
C GLU A 26 27.86 -2.50 20.67
N LYS A 27 28.58 -3.07 19.70
CA LYS A 27 29.91 -2.63 19.29
C LYS A 27 29.87 -1.38 18.39
N LEU A 28 28.70 -1.00 17.92
CA LEU A 28 28.46 0.12 17.00
C LEU A 28 28.09 1.41 17.74
N VAL A 29 27.98 1.33 19.05
CA VAL A 29 27.66 2.45 19.94
C VAL A 29 28.67 2.54 21.08
N SER A 30 28.82 3.73 21.66
CA SER A 30 29.60 3.89 22.89
C SER A 30 29.08 5.09 23.66
N GLU A 31 29.24 5.06 24.98
CA GLU A 31 28.90 6.18 25.84
C GLU A 31 30.13 7.04 26.14
N GLY A 32 29.91 8.32 26.29
CA GLY A 32 30.86 9.31 26.76
C GLY A 32 30.16 10.33 27.64
N GLU A 33 30.91 11.29 28.17
CA GLU A 33 30.38 12.38 28.99
C GLU A 33 30.86 13.71 28.43
N PHE A 34 29.97 14.69 28.37
CA PHE A 34 30.28 16.06 28.04
C PHE A 34 29.52 16.98 29.00
N GLU A 35 30.24 17.82 29.74
CA GLU A 35 29.69 18.76 30.73
C GLU A 35 28.73 18.12 31.73
N GLY A 36 29.02 16.89 32.18
CA GLY A 36 28.17 16.15 33.13
C GLY A 36 26.95 15.46 32.49
N HIS A 37 26.78 15.55 31.18
CA HIS A 37 25.72 14.86 30.45
C HIS A 37 26.26 13.59 29.78
N LYS A 38 25.53 12.48 29.93
CA LYS A 38 25.82 11.25 29.18
C LYS A 38 25.52 11.47 27.71
N MET A 39 26.51 11.20 26.87
CA MET A 39 26.41 11.28 25.41
C MET A 39 26.46 9.89 24.82
N LEU A 40 25.58 9.59 23.89
CA LEU A 40 25.61 8.38 23.08
C LEU A 40 26.32 8.68 21.76
N LYS A 41 27.47 8.04 21.52
CA LYS A 41 28.10 8.04 20.21
C LYS A 41 27.56 6.86 19.39
N VAL A 42 27.06 7.16 18.20
CA VAL A 42 26.53 6.18 17.25
C VAL A 42 27.41 6.16 16.01
N SER A 43 27.82 4.99 15.54
CA SER A 43 28.61 4.85 14.32
C SER A 43 27.75 4.89 13.04
N PRO A 44 28.34 5.22 11.86
CA PRO A 44 27.61 5.15 10.58
C PRO A 44 27.02 3.77 10.31
N GLU A 45 27.75 2.72 10.70
CA GLU A 45 27.32 1.33 10.53
C GLU A 45 26.05 1.01 11.35
N ALA A 46 25.87 1.64 12.51
CA ALA A 46 24.64 1.47 13.30
C ALA A 46 23.43 2.06 12.58
N LEU A 47 23.56 3.25 11.96
CA LEU A 47 22.49 3.85 11.17
C LEU A 47 22.21 3.06 9.88
N THR A 48 23.25 2.58 9.21
CA THR A 48 23.10 1.68 8.05
C THR A 48 22.36 0.39 8.45
N LEU A 49 22.76 -0.22 9.56
CA LEU A 49 22.17 -1.48 10.05
C LEU A 49 20.72 -1.31 10.46
N VAL A 50 20.37 -0.24 11.20
CA VAL A 50 18.99 0.01 11.63
C VAL A 50 18.07 0.20 10.43
N ALA A 51 18.48 0.94 9.41
CA ALA A 51 17.69 1.14 8.21
C ALA A 51 17.57 -0.16 7.39
N GLN A 52 18.69 -0.86 7.18
CA GLN A 52 18.72 -2.11 6.41
C GLN A 52 17.80 -3.17 7.02
N GLN A 53 17.92 -3.44 8.32
CA GLN A 53 17.11 -4.46 8.99
C GLN A 53 15.64 -4.05 9.09
N SER A 54 15.35 -2.79 9.39
CA SER A 54 13.96 -2.32 9.46
C SER A 54 13.25 -2.44 8.11
N PHE A 55 13.90 -2.06 7.01
CA PHE A 55 13.28 -2.22 5.68
C PHE A 55 13.19 -3.68 5.26
N HIS A 56 14.16 -4.54 5.62
CA HIS A 56 14.01 -5.98 5.44
C HIS A 56 12.75 -6.48 6.15
N ASP A 57 12.64 -6.27 7.45
CA ASP A 57 11.54 -6.82 8.25
C ASP A 57 10.18 -6.31 7.76
N CYS A 58 10.02 -5.02 7.50
CA CYS A 58 8.72 -4.47 7.07
C CYS A 58 8.34 -4.84 5.63
N GLN A 59 9.26 -5.30 4.78
CA GLN A 59 8.92 -5.80 3.43
C GLN A 59 8.35 -7.22 3.45
N PHE A 60 8.71 -8.00 4.46
CA PHE A 60 8.37 -9.42 4.52
C PHE A 60 7.40 -9.78 5.65
N MET A 61 7.29 -8.95 6.68
CA MET A 61 6.46 -9.18 7.86
C MET A 61 5.54 -7.99 8.14
N LEU A 62 4.40 -8.27 8.75
CA LEU A 62 3.46 -7.26 9.23
C LEU A 62 3.33 -7.35 10.75
N ARG A 63 2.78 -6.30 11.39
CA ARG A 63 2.47 -6.35 12.81
C ARG A 63 1.43 -7.41 13.13
N ARG A 64 1.60 -8.12 14.22
CA ARG A 64 0.61 -9.10 14.72
C ARG A 64 -0.77 -8.49 14.87
N ALA A 65 -0.87 -7.26 15.37
CA ALA A 65 -2.14 -6.55 15.51
C ALA A 65 -2.87 -6.34 14.18
N HIS A 66 -2.14 -6.03 13.09
CA HIS A 66 -2.72 -5.94 11.76
C HIS A 66 -3.24 -7.29 11.27
N ASN A 67 -2.44 -8.35 11.37
CA ASN A 67 -2.85 -9.70 10.96
C ASN A 67 -4.07 -10.20 11.78
N LEU A 68 -4.17 -9.85 13.06
CA LEU A 68 -5.35 -10.14 13.88
C LEU A 68 -6.61 -9.43 13.37
N GLN A 69 -6.52 -8.16 12.95
CA GLN A 69 -7.65 -7.45 12.34
C GLN A 69 -8.11 -8.12 11.04
N VAL A 70 -7.16 -8.59 10.22
CA VAL A 70 -7.46 -9.36 9.01
C VAL A 70 -8.15 -10.69 9.38
N ALA A 71 -7.65 -11.41 10.38
CA ALA A 71 -8.21 -12.69 10.82
C ALA A 71 -9.64 -12.54 11.39
N GLN A 72 -9.95 -11.45 12.06
CA GLN A 72 -11.28 -11.15 12.59
C GLN A 72 -12.36 -11.12 11.49
N ILE A 73 -12.00 -10.71 10.27
CA ILE A 73 -12.93 -10.71 9.12
C ILE A 73 -13.45 -12.13 8.83
N LEU A 74 -12.60 -13.15 8.99
CA LEU A 74 -12.97 -14.55 8.71
C LEU A 74 -14.06 -15.07 9.65
N SER A 75 -14.09 -14.58 10.88
CA SER A 75 -15.05 -14.99 11.92
C SER A 75 -16.27 -14.08 12.02
N ASP A 76 -16.31 -12.95 11.32
CA ASP A 76 -17.43 -12.03 11.37
C ASP A 76 -18.62 -12.56 10.56
N PRO A 77 -19.77 -12.82 11.20
CA PRO A 77 -20.96 -13.32 10.49
C PRO A 77 -21.55 -12.30 9.51
N GLU A 78 -21.29 -11.00 9.68
CA GLU A 78 -21.77 -9.94 8.79
C GLU A 78 -20.81 -9.64 7.63
N ALA A 79 -19.60 -10.21 7.63
CA ALA A 79 -18.66 -10.05 6.52
C ALA A 79 -19.18 -10.78 5.28
N SER A 80 -19.06 -10.12 4.12
CA SER A 80 -19.39 -10.76 2.84
C SER A 80 -18.45 -11.94 2.53
N ASP A 81 -18.89 -12.85 1.67
CA ASP A 81 -18.02 -13.95 1.20
C ASP A 81 -16.77 -13.41 0.50
N ASN A 82 -16.88 -12.27 -0.18
CA ASN A 82 -15.76 -11.61 -0.81
C ASN A 82 -14.80 -11.00 0.23
N ASP A 83 -15.32 -10.32 1.28
CA ASP A 83 -14.48 -9.85 2.39
C ASP A 83 -13.67 -10.99 3.02
N LYS A 84 -14.34 -12.11 3.34
CA LYS A 84 -13.70 -13.30 3.93
C LYS A 84 -12.67 -13.92 2.99
N TYR A 85 -12.98 -14.02 1.70
CA TYR A 85 -12.05 -14.56 0.73
C TYR A 85 -10.79 -13.71 0.60
N VAL A 86 -10.94 -12.39 0.50
CA VAL A 86 -9.81 -11.45 0.41
C VAL A 86 -8.98 -11.50 1.69
N ALA A 87 -9.62 -11.52 2.88
CA ALA A 87 -8.92 -11.64 4.16
C ALA A 87 -8.09 -12.93 4.25
N LEU A 88 -8.64 -14.06 3.80
CA LEU A 88 -7.89 -15.32 3.73
C LEU A 88 -6.65 -15.21 2.82
N GLN A 89 -6.78 -14.54 1.67
CA GLN A 89 -5.63 -14.33 0.79
C GLN A 89 -4.56 -13.42 1.41
N PHE A 90 -4.93 -12.42 2.21
CA PHE A 90 -3.96 -11.60 2.95
C PHE A 90 -3.17 -12.42 3.97
N LEU A 91 -3.83 -13.28 4.74
CA LEU A 91 -3.14 -14.16 5.71
C LEU A 91 -2.22 -15.17 5.01
N ARG A 92 -2.66 -15.78 3.92
CA ARG A 92 -1.81 -16.65 3.09
C ARG A 92 -0.63 -15.92 2.49
N ASN A 93 -0.83 -14.66 2.09
CA ASN A 93 0.24 -13.80 1.59
C ASN A 93 1.26 -13.48 2.68
N ALA A 94 0.81 -13.20 3.91
CA ALA A 94 1.69 -13.00 5.06
C ALA A 94 2.49 -14.27 5.39
N GLU A 95 1.85 -15.46 5.37
CA GLU A 95 2.51 -16.77 5.54
C GLU A 95 3.56 -17.03 4.44
N THR A 96 3.30 -16.59 3.21
CA THR A 96 4.25 -16.72 2.11
C THR A 96 5.42 -15.76 2.27
N SER A 97 5.12 -14.50 2.59
CA SER A 97 6.09 -13.42 2.64
C SER A 97 7.05 -13.54 3.82
N VAL A 98 6.59 -14.01 4.99
CA VAL A 98 7.42 -14.15 6.20
C VAL A 98 8.65 -15.04 6.01
N LYS A 99 8.69 -15.85 4.94
CA LYS A 99 9.85 -16.66 4.57
C LYS A 99 11.04 -15.85 4.06
N GLY A 100 10.90 -14.52 3.89
CA GLY A 100 11.97 -13.62 3.50
C GLY A 100 12.43 -13.72 2.04
N VAL A 101 11.63 -14.34 1.15
CA VAL A 101 11.99 -14.54 -0.27
C VAL A 101 11.16 -13.66 -1.20
N LEU A 102 9.85 -13.70 -1.06
CA LEU A 102 8.90 -12.91 -1.84
C LEU A 102 8.37 -11.76 -0.96
N PRO A 103 8.62 -10.49 -1.29
CA PRO A 103 8.07 -9.38 -0.54
C PRO A 103 6.54 -9.41 -0.56
N PHE A 104 5.92 -8.90 0.50
CA PHE A 104 4.47 -8.94 0.70
C PHE A 104 3.70 -8.34 -0.48
N CYS A 105 4.21 -7.25 -1.05
CA CYS A 105 3.62 -6.54 -2.19
C CYS A 105 4.66 -6.35 -3.29
N GLN A 106 4.25 -6.38 -4.56
CA GLN A 106 5.11 -6.06 -5.71
C GLN A 106 5.55 -4.59 -5.72
N ASP A 107 4.71 -3.69 -5.20
CA ASP A 107 5.10 -2.30 -4.99
C ASP A 107 5.81 -2.19 -3.65
N THR A 108 7.13 -2.34 -3.66
CA THR A 108 7.95 -2.29 -2.46
C THR A 108 8.17 -0.87 -1.91
N GLY A 109 7.58 0.12 -2.60
CA GLY A 109 7.32 1.46 -2.09
C GLY A 109 8.52 2.40 -2.08
N THR A 110 8.23 3.65 -1.73
CA THR A 110 9.22 4.64 -1.34
C THR A 110 9.64 4.39 0.10
N ALA A 111 10.93 4.37 0.36
CA ALA A 111 11.47 4.32 1.72
C ALA A 111 11.33 5.69 2.38
N ILE A 112 10.66 5.73 3.54
CA ILE A 112 10.46 6.94 4.34
C ILE A 112 10.96 6.65 5.75
N ILE A 113 11.81 7.54 6.28
CA ILE A 113 12.37 7.45 7.62
C ILE A 113 12.02 8.74 8.35
N HIS A 114 11.30 8.62 9.46
CA HIS A 114 11.12 9.71 10.41
C HIS A 114 11.93 9.37 11.66
N GLY A 115 12.94 10.19 11.97
CA GLY A 115 13.86 10.02 13.09
C GLY A 115 13.66 11.07 14.17
N GLU A 116 13.65 10.64 15.42
CA GLU A 116 13.65 11.50 16.60
C GLU A 116 15.03 11.35 17.28
N LYS A 117 15.95 12.29 16.99
CA LYS A 117 17.33 12.26 17.48
C LYS A 117 17.43 12.99 18.82
N GLY A 118 17.78 12.26 19.86
CA GLY A 118 18.08 12.85 21.16
C GLY A 118 19.25 13.85 21.06
N GLN A 119 19.15 15.00 21.74
CA GLN A 119 20.21 16.03 21.72
C GLN A 119 21.55 15.55 22.27
N GLN A 120 21.56 14.43 23.03
CA GLN A 120 22.76 13.78 23.55
C GLN A 120 23.24 12.61 22.68
N VAL A 121 22.71 12.49 21.46
CA VAL A 121 23.18 11.53 20.44
C VAL A 121 24.14 12.24 19.50
N TRP A 122 25.39 11.78 19.47
CA TRP A 122 26.41 12.30 18.58
C TRP A 122 26.78 11.26 17.52
N THR A 123 26.61 11.64 16.26
CA THR A 123 26.98 10.82 15.10
C THR A 123 28.31 11.28 14.51
N GLY A 124 28.51 12.58 14.32
CA GLY A 124 29.73 13.14 13.79
C GLY A 124 29.95 12.91 12.29
N PHE A 125 28.90 12.56 11.56
CA PHE A 125 28.84 12.32 10.11
C PHE A 125 27.42 12.64 9.59
N GLU A 126 27.22 12.50 8.28
CA GLU A 126 25.90 12.71 7.65
C GLU A 126 24.97 11.52 7.94
N ASP A 127 23.98 11.73 8.81
CA ASP A 127 22.99 10.69 9.19
C ASP A 127 22.19 10.20 7.98
N GLU A 128 21.82 11.12 7.09
CA GLU A 128 21.03 10.82 5.89
C GLU A 128 21.81 9.90 4.93
N GLU A 129 23.12 10.08 4.76
CA GLU A 129 23.95 9.20 3.94
C GLU A 129 23.97 7.77 4.51
N ALA A 130 24.19 7.64 5.82
CA ALA A 130 24.27 6.33 6.47
C ALA A 130 22.94 5.58 6.43
N LEU A 131 21.80 6.27 6.68
CA LEU A 131 20.46 5.71 6.56
C LEU A 131 20.13 5.33 5.10
N SER A 132 20.45 6.19 4.13
CA SER A 132 20.29 5.91 2.70
C SER A 132 21.06 4.68 2.25
N ARG A 133 22.25 4.44 2.80
CA ARG A 133 23.06 3.25 2.54
C ARG A 133 22.34 1.98 2.99
N GLY A 134 21.65 2.01 4.14
CA GLY A 134 20.81 0.90 4.61
C GLY A 134 19.66 0.62 3.66
N VAL A 135 18.96 1.67 3.20
CA VAL A 135 17.92 1.55 2.18
C VAL A 135 18.47 0.95 0.88
N PHE A 136 19.58 1.50 0.38
CA PHE A 136 20.26 0.98 -0.82
C PHE A 136 20.58 -0.51 -0.69
N ASN A 137 21.18 -0.93 0.43
CA ASN A 137 21.53 -2.31 0.67
C ASN A 137 20.31 -3.23 0.59
N THR A 138 19.23 -2.89 1.30
CA THR A 138 17.99 -3.70 1.29
C THR A 138 17.43 -3.82 -0.12
N TYR A 139 17.21 -2.70 -0.81
CA TYR A 139 16.57 -2.73 -2.13
C TYR A 139 17.43 -3.37 -3.23
N THR A 140 18.76 -3.37 -3.09
CA THR A 140 19.66 -3.98 -4.08
C THR A 140 19.95 -5.45 -3.80
N GLN A 141 19.99 -5.86 -2.53
CA GLN A 141 20.33 -7.22 -2.11
C GLN A 141 19.12 -8.14 -2.06
N GLU A 142 17.93 -7.60 -1.70
CA GLU A 142 16.70 -8.35 -1.61
C GLU A 142 15.93 -8.41 -2.95
N ASN A 143 14.91 -9.28 -3.01
CA ASN A 143 14.05 -9.43 -4.20
C ASN A 143 13.00 -8.32 -4.31
N LEU A 144 13.41 -7.06 -4.09
CA LEU A 144 12.55 -5.89 -4.09
C LEU A 144 12.54 -5.22 -5.47
N ARG A 145 11.51 -4.41 -5.73
CA ARG A 145 11.34 -3.62 -6.95
C ARG A 145 11.85 -2.19 -6.74
N TYR A 146 12.56 -1.64 -7.72
CA TYR A 146 12.92 -0.23 -7.72
C TYR A 146 11.74 0.61 -8.21
N SER A 147 11.23 1.50 -7.38
CA SER A 147 10.03 2.30 -7.66
C SER A 147 10.31 3.80 -7.76
N GLN A 148 11.57 4.23 -7.55
CA GLN A 148 11.94 5.64 -7.63
C GLN A 148 12.43 6.01 -9.02
N ASN A 149 11.88 7.11 -9.55
CA ASN A 149 12.31 7.75 -10.79
C ASN A 149 13.02 9.06 -10.48
N ALA A 150 14.14 9.30 -11.15
CA ALA A 150 14.87 10.55 -11.11
C ALA A 150 14.41 11.44 -12.29
N PRO A 151 13.98 12.68 -12.04
CA PRO A 151 13.71 13.64 -13.11
C PRO A 151 15.02 14.09 -13.74
N LEU A 152 15.12 13.95 -15.05
CA LEU A 152 16.24 14.49 -15.83
C LEU A 152 15.97 15.95 -16.25
N ASP A 153 14.71 16.25 -16.50
CA ASP A 153 14.14 17.56 -16.71
C ASP A 153 12.65 17.54 -16.31
N MET A 154 11.86 18.54 -16.71
CA MET A 154 10.43 18.61 -16.34
C MET A 154 9.61 17.45 -16.92
N TYR A 155 10.01 16.84 -18.01
CA TYR A 155 9.23 15.87 -18.77
C TYR A 155 9.87 14.48 -18.85
N ASN A 156 11.18 14.38 -18.65
CA ASN A 156 11.94 13.16 -18.82
C ASN A 156 12.38 12.60 -17.45
N GLU A 157 12.15 11.31 -17.25
CA GLU A 157 12.51 10.60 -16.04
C GLU A 157 13.27 9.31 -16.36
N VAL A 158 14.08 8.86 -15.39
CA VAL A 158 14.78 7.57 -15.46
C VAL A 158 14.65 6.84 -14.12
N ASN A 159 14.42 5.54 -14.14
CA ASN A 159 14.42 4.75 -12.90
C ASN A 159 15.82 4.74 -12.27
N THR A 160 15.91 5.02 -10.97
CA THR A 160 17.18 5.14 -10.24
C THR A 160 17.91 3.81 -10.04
N LYS A 161 17.24 2.67 -10.24
CA LYS A 161 17.78 1.31 -10.10
C LYS A 161 18.36 0.96 -8.72
N CYS A 162 18.00 1.74 -7.70
CA CYS A 162 18.44 1.52 -6.31
C CYS A 162 17.39 1.94 -5.28
N ASN A 163 16.26 2.45 -5.73
CA ASN A 163 15.16 2.99 -4.91
C ASN A 163 15.53 4.23 -4.06
N LEU A 164 16.63 4.90 -4.37
CA LEU A 164 16.97 6.22 -3.81
C LEU A 164 16.49 7.33 -4.77
N PRO A 165 16.30 8.58 -4.26
CA PRO A 165 16.44 8.98 -2.87
C PRO A 165 15.32 8.42 -1.97
N ALA A 166 15.65 8.19 -0.68
CA ALA A 166 14.66 7.99 0.37
C ALA A 166 14.18 9.35 0.88
N GLN A 167 12.99 9.40 1.48
CA GLN A 167 12.59 10.56 2.28
C GLN A 167 13.11 10.34 3.71
N ILE A 168 13.95 11.23 4.21
CA ILE A 168 14.53 11.16 5.55
C ILE A 168 14.31 12.50 6.26
N ASP A 169 13.50 12.46 7.31
CA ASP A 169 13.18 13.62 8.14
C ASP A 169 13.66 13.32 9.58
N ILE A 170 14.55 14.16 10.13
CA ILE A 170 15.10 13.97 11.47
C ILE A 170 14.72 15.18 12.33
N GLU A 171 13.99 14.94 13.42
CA GLU A 171 13.62 15.94 14.40
C GLU A 171 14.50 15.80 15.66
N ALA A 172 14.91 16.92 16.25
CA ALA A 172 15.64 16.93 17.51
C ALA A 172 14.68 16.75 18.68
N THR A 173 15.04 15.87 19.63
CA THR A 173 14.30 15.64 20.87
C THR A 173 15.24 15.65 22.08
N CYS A 174 14.71 15.60 23.29
CA CYS A 174 15.51 15.46 24.49
C CYS A 174 15.99 14.02 24.69
N GLY A 175 17.14 13.83 25.37
CA GLY A 175 17.63 12.51 25.75
C GLY A 175 18.79 12.02 24.91
N ASN A 176 19.17 10.76 25.13
CA ASN A 176 20.34 10.09 24.57
C ASN A 176 19.96 8.81 23.79
N GLU A 177 18.73 8.72 23.30
CA GLU A 177 18.28 7.66 22.38
C GLU A 177 17.95 8.23 21.00
N TYR A 178 18.03 7.41 19.96
CA TYR A 178 17.65 7.75 18.61
C TYR A 178 16.54 6.81 18.16
N HIS A 179 15.33 7.34 18.04
CA HIS A 179 14.14 6.59 17.66
C HIS A 179 13.79 6.79 16.20
N PHE A 180 13.21 5.78 15.57
CA PHE A 180 12.79 5.81 14.18
C PHE A 180 11.42 5.18 13.99
N ILE A 181 10.66 5.71 13.05
CA ILE A 181 9.58 5.01 12.38
C ILE A 181 9.92 4.96 10.89
N MET A 182 9.98 3.75 10.34
CA MET A 182 10.31 3.53 8.93
C MET A 182 9.10 2.98 8.20
N VAL A 183 8.87 3.49 6.99
CA VAL A 183 7.67 3.20 6.20
C VAL A 183 8.05 2.88 4.77
N ALA A 184 7.58 1.75 4.25
CA ALA A 184 7.64 1.43 2.83
C ALA A 184 6.29 1.78 2.17
N LYS A 185 6.17 3.01 1.65
CA LYS A 185 4.91 3.57 1.15
C LYS A 185 4.71 3.28 -0.34
N GLY A 186 3.77 2.39 -0.67
CA GLY A 186 3.41 2.12 -2.06
C GLY A 186 2.73 3.30 -2.75
N GLY A 187 2.93 3.45 -4.06
CA GLY A 187 2.36 4.55 -4.85
C GLY A 187 0.84 4.61 -4.81
N GLY A 188 0.15 3.47 -4.76
CA GLY A 188 -1.30 3.42 -4.64
C GLY A 188 -1.84 4.10 -3.37
N SER A 189 -1.23 3.81 -2.22
CA SER A 189 -1.62 4.46 -0.96
C SER A 189 -1.09 5.90 -0.85
N ALA A 190 0.07 6.20 -1.41
CA ALA A 190 0.58 7.57 -1.47
C ALA A 190 -0.38 8.50 -2.22
N ASN A 191 -0.94 8.04 -3.35
CA ASN A 191 -1.93 8.77 -4.16
C ASN A 191 -3.30 8.95 -3.47
N LYS A 192 -3.51 8.37 -2.29
CA LYS A 192 -4.71 8.56 -1.47
C LYS A 192 -4.45 9.47 -0.26
N THR A 193 -3.52 10.41 -0.42
CA THR A 193 -3.24 11.47 0.54
C THR A 193 -3.79 12.79 -0.01
N TYR A 194 -4.68 13.42 0.76
CA TYR A 194 -5.39 14.62 0.36
C TYR A 194 -5.29 15.71 1.42
N PHE A 195 -5.26 16.95 0.96
CA PHE A 195 -5.32 18.15 1.78
C PHE A 195 -6.50 19.01 1.32
N TYR A 196 -7.38 19.34 2.25
CA TYR A 196 -8.57 20.17 2.00
C TYR A 196 -8.44 21.47 2.80
N PRO A 197 -8.30 22.64 2.14
CA PRO A 197 -8.17 23.93 2.81
C PRO A 197 -9.56 24.41 3.28
N MET A 198 -10.07 23.84 4.36
CA MET A 198 -11.39 24.11 4.89
C MET A 198 -11.41 25.30 5.87
N THR A 199 -12.58 25.63 6.35
CA THR A 199 -12.82 26.68 7.34
C THR A 199 -13.55 26.14 8.58
N LYS A 200 -13.73 26.97 9.61
CA LYS A 200 -14.48 26.62 10.83
C LYS A 200 -15.89 26.07 10.53
N ALA A 201 -16.54 26.49 9.45
CA ALA A 201 -17.88 26.03 9.09
C ALA A 201 -17.98 24.52 8.90
N THR A 202 -16.93 23.88 8.37
CA THR A 202 -16.90 22.42 8.17
C THR A 202 -16.91 21.66 9.49
N ILE A 203 -16.28 22.20 10.55
CA ILE A 203 -16.20 21.57 11.88
C ILE A 203 -17.16 22.20 12.88
N GLN A 204 -18.24 22.80 12.42
CA GLN A 204 -19.18 23.48 13.29
C GLN A 204 -19.90 22.52 14.24
N ASN A 205 -20.31 21.38 13.72
CA ASN A 205 -20.96 20.29 14.46
C ASN A 205 -20.84 18.96 13.67
N GLU A 206 -21.34 17.88 14.25
CA GLU A 206 -21.31 16.54 13.60
C GLU A 206 -22.08 16.54 12.27
N GLY A 207 -23.19 17.28 12.17
CA GLY A 207 -24.01 17.35 10.95
C GLY A 207 -23.30 17.99 9.75
N THR A 208 -22.24 18.77 9.97
CA THR A 208 -21.41 19.34 8.90
C THR A 208 -20.14 18.53 8.67
N LEU A 209 -19.52 18.00 9.72
CA LEU A 209 -18.25 17.31 9.64
C LEU A 209 -18.38 15.88 9.13
N ILE A 210 -19.27 15.06 9.72
CA ILE A 210 -19.39 13.64 9.37
C ILE A 210 -19.74 13.42 7.90
N PRO A 211 -20.75 14.11 7.30
CA PRO A 211 -21.04 13.96 5.88
C PRO A 211 -19.85 14.31 4.97
N PHE A 212 -19.09 15.36 5.32
CA PHE A 212 -17.87 15.70 4.58
C PHE A 212 -16.84 14.58 4.63
N LEU A 213 -16.52 14.03 5.82
CA LEU A 213 -15.55 12.98 5.97
C LEU A 213 -15.98 11.67 5.27
N VAL A 214 -17.29 11.34 5.34
CA VAL A 214 -17.86 10.17 4.66
C VAL A 214 -17.75 10.29 3.13
N GLU A 215 -18.04 11.47 2.57
CA GLU A 215 -17.84 11.74 1.14
C GLU A 215 -16.39 11.50 0.73
N LYS A 216 -15.43 11.98 1.56
CA LYS A 216 -14.01 11.80 1.26
C LYS A 216 -13.56 10.33 1.41
N MET A 217 -14.07 9.59 2.40
CA MET A 217 -13.83 8.15 2.49
C MET A 217 -14.35 7.39 1.26
N ARG A 218 -15.56 7.71 0.78
CA ARG A 218 -16.13 7.10 -0.44
C ARG A 218 -15.22 7.32 -1.65
N SER A 219 -14.62 8.50 -1.79
CA SER A 219 -13.72 8.85 -2.90
C SER A 219 -12.38 8.08 -2.90
N LEU A 220 -12.03 7.39 -1.81
CA LEU A 220 -10.83 6.55 -1.75
C LEU A 220 -10.90 5.42 -2.78
N GLY A 221 -12.08 4.82 -2.98
CA GLY A 221 -12.24 3.64 -3.85
C GLY A 221 -11.39 2.47 -3.39
N THR A 222 -11.14 1.53 -4.30
CA THR A 222 -10.42 0.29 -3.99
C THR A 222 -9.01 0.20 -4.57
N ALA A 223 -8.58 1.21 -5.33
CA ALA A 223 -7.31 1.18 -6.08
C ALA A 223 -6.05 1.07 -5.18
N ALA A 224 -6.12 1.51 -3.93
CA ALA A 224 -5.02 1.40 -2.97
C ALA A 224 -5.08 0.14 -2.10
N CYS A 225 -5.93 -0.83 -2.43
CA CYS A 225 -6.06 -2.15 -1.76
C CYS A 225 -6.57 -2.05 -0.31
N PRO A 226 -7.87 -1.79 -0.09
CA PRO A 226 -8.48 -1.95 1.22
C PRO A 226 -8.45 -3.42 1.70
N PRO A 227 -8.67 -3.69 2.99
CA PRO A 227 -9.07 -2.77 4.05
C PRO A 227 -7.99 -1.77 4.42
N TYR A 228 -8.40 -0.50 4.64
CA TYR A 228 -7.47 0.58 4.96
C TYR A 228 -7.33 0.81 6.46
N HIS A 229 -6.19 1.36 6.87
CA HIS A 229 -6.09 2.20 8.06
C HIS A 229 -6.24 3.65 7.59
N ILE A 230 -7.39 4.27 7.87
CA ILE A 230 -7.68 5.64 7.42
C ILE A 230 -7.27 6.61 8.51
N ALA A 231 -6.64 7.71 8.12
CA ALA A 231 -6.36 8.81 9.04
C ALA A 231 -6.97 10.11 8.53
N PHE A 232 -7.67 10.81 9.42
CA PHE A 232 -8.06 12.20 9.26
C PHE A 232 -7.31 13.05 10.26
N VAL A 233 -6.82 14.20 9.80
CA VAL A 233 -6.20 15.20 10.65
C VAL A 233 -6.91 16.53 10.45
N ILE A 234 -7.51 17.05 11.51
CA ILE A 234 -8.30 18.27 11.50
C ILE A 234 -7.51 19.37 12.20
N GLY A 235 -7.13 20.41 11.45
CA GLY A 235 -6.25 21.48 11.91
C GLY A 235 -4.80 21.24 11.49
N GLY A 236 -3.91 21.99 12.10
CA GLY A 236 -2.48 22.03 11.81
C GLY A 236 -1.99 23.47 11.77
N THR A 237 -0.78 23.68 12.25
CA THR A 237 -0.09 24.99 12.21
C THR A 237 0.42 25.33 10.81
N SER A 238 0.57 24.32 9.95
CA SER A 238 0.91 24.43 8.52
C SER A 238 0.30 23.27 7.74
N ALA A 239 0.31 23.33 6.41
CA ALA A 239 -0.08 22.24 5.52
C ALA A 239 0.85 21.02 5.69
N GLU A 240 2.16 21.26 5.79
CA GLU A 240 3.16 20.23 6.04
C GLU A 240 2.89 19.46 7.33
N LYS A 241 2.63 20.20 8.45
CA LYS A 241 2.37 19.55 9.75
C LYS A 241 1.07 18.74 9.73
N ASN A 242 0.04 19.22 9.02
CA ASN A 242 -1.17 18.44 8.80
C ASN A 242 -0.88 17.15 8.05
N LEU A 243 -0.22 17.20 6.88
CA LEU A 243 0.06 16.04 6.03
C LEU A 243 1.06 15.05 6.65
N LEU A 244 2.08 15.54 7.37
CA LEU A 244 2.97 14.67 8.14
C LEU A 244 2.20 13.92 9.22
N THR A 245 1.31 14.63 9.94
CA THR A 245 0.45 13.99 10.96
C THR A 245 -0.48 12.94 10.34
N VAL A 246 -1.06 13.20 9.15
CA VAL A 246 -1.85 12.20 8.38
C VAL A 246 -1.03 10.94 8.12
N LYS A 247 0.20 11.10 7.61
CA LYS A 247 1.09 9.98 7.31
C LYS A 247 1.33 9.13 8.56
N LEU A 248 1.75 9.75 9.66
CA LEU A 248 2.09 9.07 10.90
C LEU A 248 0.85 8.49 11.61
N ALA A 249 -0.31 9.17 11.59
CA ALA A 249 -1.55 8.65 12.12
C ALA A 249 -2.04 7.41 11.35
N SER A 250 -1.89 7.39 10.01
CA SER A 250 -2.30 6.24 9.19
C SER A 250 -1.52 4.95 9.49
N ILE A 251 -0.36 5.06 10.11
CA ILE A 251 0.48 3.93 10.54
C ILE A 251 0.49 3.74 12.07
N LYS A 252 -0.49 4.35 12.76
CA LYS A 252 -0.71 4.19 14.21
C LYS A 252 0.36 4.80 15.11
N PHE A 253 1.24 5.65 14.59
CA PHE A 253 2.30 6.29 15.37
C PHE A 253 1.75 7.15 16.51
N TYR A 254 0.57 7.76 16.31
CA TYR A 254 -0.10 8.64 17.27
C TYR A 254 -1.18 7.95 18.11
N ASP A 255 -1.21 6.62 18.19
CA ASP A 255 -2.25 5.90 18.93
C ASP A 255 -2.25 6.20 20.45
N ASN A 256 -1.11 6.60 21.00
CA ASN A 256 -0.94 6.96 22.41
C ASN A 256 -1.16 8.45 22.72
N LEU A 257 -1.73 9.24 21.79
CA LEU A 257 -2.13 10.62 22.08
C LEU A 257 -3.26 10.65 23.12
N PRO A 258 -3.40 11.76 23.90
CA PRO A 258 -4.57 11.99 24.72
C PRO A 258 -5.86 11.94 23.90
N THR A 259 -6.99 11.61 24.54
CA THR A 259 -8.31 11.56 23.89
C THR A 259 -9.10 12.87 24.03
N THR A 260 -8.55 13.87 24.70
CA THR A 260 -9.15 15.19 24.88
C THR A 260 -8.12 16.28 24.67
N GLY A 261 -8.55 17.41 24.10
CA GLY A 261 -7.75 18.63 24.03
C GLY A 261 -7.73 19.41 25.33
N ASP A 262 -6.86 20.42 25.39
CA ASP A 262 -6.83 21.43 26.44
C ASP A 262 -6.41 22.81 25.87
N GLU A 263 -6.33 23.79 26.75
CA GLU A 263 -5.99 25.17 26.36
C GLU A 263 -4.52 25.39 25.94
N THR A 264 -3.64 24.40 26.18
CA THR A 264 -2.23 24.47 25.77
C THR A 264 -2.04 24.22 24.28
N GLY A 265 -3.08 23.74 23.60
CA GLY A 265 -3.02 23.40 22.17
C GLY A 265 -2.42 22.03 21.89
N ARG A 266 -2.46 21.10 22.86
CA ARG A 266 -2.02 19.73 22.61
C ARG A 266 -2.90 19.04 21.58
N ALA A 267 -2.27 18.19 20.77
CA ALA A 267 -2.96 17.28 19.86
C ALA A 267 -3.73 16.20 20.66
N PHE A 268 -4.85 15.74 20.10
CA PHE A 268 -5.60 14.63 20.70
C PHE A 268 -6.26 13.77 19.61
N ARG A 269 -6.63 12.53 19.98
CA ARG A 269 -7.46 11.64 19.18
C ARG A 269 -8.92 11.75 19.62
N ASP A 270 -9.82 11.88 18.65
CA ASP A 270 -11.26 11.84 18.89
C ASP A 270 -11.79 10.42 18.67
N VAL A 271 -11.66 9.58 19.68
CA VAL A 271 -12.01 8.14 19.62
C VAL A 271 -13.50 7.94 19.34
N ASP A 272 -14.38 8.78 19.88
CA ASP A 272 -15.83 8.70 19.62
C ASP A 272 -16.14 8.96 18.15
N LEU A 273 -15.47 9.93 17.53
CA LEU A 273 -15.62 10.22 16.11
C LEU A 273 -15.00 9.11 15.25
N GLU A 274 -13.88 8.52 15.66
CA GLU A 274 -13.27 7.35 14.99
C GLU A 274 -14.26 6.18 14.88
N GLU A 275 -14.95 5.85 15.96
CA GLU A 275 -15.97 4.78 15.98
C GLU A 275 -17.18 5.09 15.09
N LYS A 276 -17.67 6.34 15.13
CA LYS A 276 -18.77 6.79 14.27
C LYS A 276 -18.40 6.66 12.80
N LEU A 277 -17.22 7.14 12.43
CA LEU A 277 -16.73 7.08 11.05
C LEU A 277 -16.48 5.66 10.58
N LEU A 278 -16.01 4.76 11.44
CA LEU A 278 -15.84 3.35 11.09
C LEU A 278 -17.20 2.69 10.75
N LYS A 279 -18.25 2.99 11.53
CA LYS A 279 -19.63 2.53 11.22
C LYS A 279 -20.14 3.09 9.90
N GLU A 280 -19.82 4.35 9.58
CA GLU A 280 -20.18 4.94 8.29
C GLU A 280 -19.37 4.32 7.13
N ALA A 281 -18.07 4.04 7.33
CA ALA A 281 -17.23 3.35 6.34
C ALA A 281 -17.79 1.96 5.97
N GLN A 282 -18.30 1.23 6.96
CA GLN A 282 -18.92 -0.09 6.76
C GLN A 282 -20.19 -0.02 5.88
N LYS A 283 -20.92 1.10 5.92
CA LYS A 283 -22.15 1.31 5.10
C LYS A 283 -21.83 1.68 3.64
N ILE A 284 -20.59 2.08 3.34
CA ILE A 284 -20.20 2.46 1.96
C ILE A 284 -20.35 1.29 0.99
N GLY A 285 -20.17 0.04 1.46
CA GLY A 285 -20.40 -1.17 0.66
C GLY A 285 -19.23 -1.60 -0.21
N LEU A 286 -18.11 -0.87 -0.24
CA LEU A 286 -16.92 -1.20 -1.03
C LEU A 286 -16.20 -2.46 -0.56
N GLY A 287 -16.26 -2.74 0.75
CA GLY A 287 -15.62 -3.88 1.37
C GLY A 287 -14.12 -3.97 1.16
N ALA A 288 -13.59 -5.15 1.34
CA ALA A 288 -12.21 -5.51 1.06
C ALA A 288 -12.00 -5.71 -0.45
N GLN A 289 -12.21 -4.66 -1.27
CA GLN A 289 -12.03 -4.55 -2.73
C GLN A 289 -13.20 -5.00 -3.60
N PHE A 290 -14.03 -5.97 -3.20
CA PHE A 290 -15.05 -6.58 -4.05
C PHE A 290 -16.43 -6.65 -3.38
N GLY A 291 -16.80 -5.59 -2.67
CA GLY A 291 -18.08 -5.46 -1.96
C GLY A 291 -18.06 -6.08 -0.56
N GLY A 292 -18.77 -5.43 0.35
CA GLY A 292 -18.86 -5.82 1.75
C GLY A 292 -18.69 -4.63 2.69
N LYS A 293 -18.38 -4.90 3.95
CA LYS A 293 -18.29 -3.85 4.97
C LYS A 293 -16.85 -3.41 5.30
N TYR A 294 -15.85 -4.18 4.89
CA TYR A 294 -14.46 -3.96 5.32
C TYR A 294 -13.65 -3.03 4.39
N LEU A 295 -14.18 -1.81 4.14
CA LEU A 295 -13.39 -0.75 3.50
C LEU A 295 -12.19 -0.35 4.36
N ALA A 296 -12.38 -0.34 5.68
CA ALA A 296 -11.33 0.01 6.64
C ALA A 296 -11.29 -1.00 7.79
N HIS A 297 -10.08 -1.26 8.28
CA HIS A 297 -9.86 -1.94 9.57
C HIS A 297 -10.17 -1.01 10.73
N ASP A 298 -9.74 0.23 10.62
CA ASP A 298 -9.88 1.26 11.64
C ASP A 298 -9.70 2.66 11.02
N ILE A 299 -10.10 3.67 11.79
CA ILE A 299 -9.97 5.08 11.44
C ILE A 299 -9.30 5.79 12.60
N ARG A 300 -8.40 6.75 12.29
CA ARG A 300 -7.80 7.70 13.25
C ARG A 300 -8.29 9.08 12.94
N VAL A 301 -8.71 9.81 13.96
CA VAL A 301 -9.04 11.23 13.87
C VAL A 301 -8.17 12.01 14.86
N VAL A 302 -7.20 12.73 14.32
CA VAL A 302 -6.30 13.56 15.13
C VAL A 302 -6.69 15.02 14.99
N ARG A 303 -6.85 15.69 16.12
CA ARG A 303 -7.17 17.11 16.19
C ARG A 303 -5.94 17.90 16.59
N LEU A 304 -5.57 18.87 15.75
CA LEU A 304 -4.42 19.75 15.95
C LEU A 304 -4.87 21.19 16.23
N PRO A 305 -4.08 22.01 16.93
CA PRO A 305 -4.25 23.45 16.95
C PRO A 305 -4.12 24.02 15.54
N ARG A 306 -4.74 25.17 15.29
CA ARG A 306 -4.78 25.78 13.96
C ARG A 306 -4.75 27.30 14.04
N HIS A 307 -4.41 27.94 12.93
CA HIS A 307 -4.65 29.37 12.77
C HIS A 307 -6.17 29.65 12.75
N GLY A 308 -6.61 30.72 13.40
CA GLY A 308 -8.05 31.06 13.56
C GLY A 308 -8.82 31.17 12.23
N ALA A 309 -8.19 31.66 11.18
CA ALA A 309 -8.78 31.83 9.85
C ALA A 309 -8.70 30.58 8.94
N SER A 310 -8.04 29.50 9.37
CA SER A 310 -7.82 28.30 8.59
C SER A 310 -8.23 27.05 9.37
N CYS A 311 -8.82 26.07 8.70
CA CYS A 311 -9.13 24.76 9.28
C CYS A 311 -8.81 23.66 8.26
N PRO A 312 -7.52 23.38 8.00
CA PRO A 312 -7.17 22.33 7.06
C PRO A 312 -7.66 20.98 7.57
N ILE A 313 -8.09 20.14 6.64
CA ILE A 313 -8.42 18.74 6.89
C ILE A 313 -7.56 17.90 5.97
N GLY A 314 -6.75 17.03 6.53
CA GLY A 314 -5.97 16.03 5.80
C GLY A 314 -6.63 14.66 5.87
N MET A 315 -6.50 13.88 4.81
CA MET A 315 -6.90 12.47 4.78
C MET A 315 -5.80 11.65 4.13
N GLY A 316 -5.52 10.49 4.66
CA GLY A 316 -4.60 9.53 4.05
C GLY A 316 -4.86 8.12 4.54
N VAL A 317 -4.20 7.15 3.90
CA VAL A 317 -4.39 5.74 4.21
C VAL A 317 -3.07 4.99 4.32
N SER A 318 -3.05 3.95 5.16
CA SER A 318 -2.19 2.79 4.97
C SER A 318 -3.05 1.66 4.40
N CYS A 319 -2.53 0.92 3.42
CA CYS A 319 -3.29 -0.13 2.74
C CYS A 319 -3.13 -1.50 3.43
N SER A 320 -3.72 -2.54 2.85
CA SER A 320 -3.60 -3.91 3.34
C SER A 320 -2.15 -4.43 3.47
N ALA A 321 -1.19 -3.80 2.78
CA ALA A 321 0.23 -3.98 2.99
C ALA A 321 0.76 -2.88 3.92
N ASP A 322 0.39 -2.95 5.21
CA ASP A 322 0.72 -1.96 6.24
C ASP A 322 2.19 -2.05 6.68
N ARG A 323 3.10 -1.70 5.75
CA ARG A 323 4.55 -1.86 5.91
C ARG A 323 5.18 -0.66 6.60
N ASN A 324 5.23 -0.73 7.90
CA ASN A 324 5.92 0.23 8.73
C ASN A 324 6.45 -0.45 9.99
N ILE A 325 7.53 0.06 10.55
CA ILE A 325 8.25 -0.56 11.66
C ILE A 325 8.92 0.50 12.52
N LYS A 326 8.89 0.32 13.83
CA LYS A 326 9.67 1.12 14.78
C LYS A 326 11.04 0.52 14.99
N SER A 327 12.01 1.38 15.22
CA SER A 327 13.35 0.97 15.63
C SER A 327 14.01 2.04 16.49
N LYS A 328 15.07 1.67 17.21
CA LYS A 328 15.81 2.61 18.03
C LYS A 328 17.26 2.21 18.22
N ILE A 329 18.08 3.19 18.55
CA ILE A 329 19.48 3.02 18.95
C ILE A 329 19.65 3.65 20.33
N ASN A 330 20.21 2.87 21.26
CA ASN A 330 20.53 3.32 22.61
C ASN A 330 21.92 2.77 23.02
N ALA A 331 22.29 2.94 24.29
CA ALA A 331 23.60 2.50 24.79
C ALA A 331 23.84 0.98 24.66
N ASP A 332 22.79 0.18 24.57
CA ASP A 332 22.87 -1.28 24.41
C ASP A 332 22.98 -1.73 22.95
N GLY A 333 22.80 -0.85 21.97
CA GLY A 333 22.88 -1.15 20.54
C GLY A 333 21.65 -0.80 19.73
N VAL A 334 21.41 -1.54 18.66
CA VAL A 334 20.32 -1.35 17.69
C VAL A 334 19.16 -2.30 18.00
N TRP A 335 17.97 -1.76 18.06
CA TRP A 335 16.74 -2.46 18.39
C TRP A 335 15.68 -2.28 17.30
N ILE A 336 15.03 -3.36 16.91
CA ILE A 336 13.98 -3.39 15.90
C ILE A 336 12.69 -3.92 16.51
N GLU A 337 11.53 -3.35 16.13
CA GLU A 337 10.21 -3.84 16.53
C GLU A 337 10.01 -5.30 16.15
N LYS A 338 9.44 -6.10 17.06
CA LYS A 338 9.07 -7.49 16.76
C LYS A 338 7.84 -7.53 15.87
N MET A 339 8.01 -8.05 14.67
CA MET A 339 6.95 -8.30 13.72
C MET A 339 6.36 -9.71 13.88
N ASP A 340 5.22 -9.99 13.22
CA ASP A 340 4.59 -11.32 13.26
C ASP A 340 5.36 -12.33 12.40
N THR A 341 6.03 -13.25 13.05
CA THR A 341 6.81 -14.31 12.39
C THR A 341 6.01 -15.59 12.14
N ASN A 342 4.76 -15.68 12.63
CA ASN A 342 3.92 -16.87 12.48
C ASN A 342 2.46 -16.54 12.14
N PRO A 343 2.19 -15.81 11.04
CA PRO A 343 0.84 -15.43 10.65
C PRO A 343 -0.07 -16.63 10.29
N SER A 344 0.50 -17.80 9.98
CA SER A 344 -0.25 -19.02 9.66
C SER A 344 -1.13 -19.52 10.82
N GLU A 345 -0.77 -19.22 12.07
CA GLU A 345 -1.59 -19.54 13.25
C GLU A 345 -2.98 -18.88 13.21
N LEU A 346 -3.10 -17.75 12.51
CA LEU A 346 -4.34 -16.99 12.39
C LEU A 346 -5.28 -17.54 11.32
N ILE A 347 -4.80 -18.46 10.46
CA ILE A 347 -5.63 -19.13 9.46
C ILE A 347 -6.39 -20.27 10.14
N PRO A 348 -7.74 -20.31 10.07
CA PRO A 348 -8.53 -21.42 10.57
C PRO A 348 -8.03 -22.76 10.02
N GLU A 349 -7.97 -23.81 10.85
CA GLU A 349 -7.40 -25.11 10.49
C GLU A 349 -8.02 -25.70 9.21
N ALA A 350 -9.32 -25.58 9.06
CA ALA A 350 -10.06 -26.03 7.88
C ALA A 350 -9.69 -25.29 6.57
N LEU A 351 -8.96 -24.16 6.65
CA LEU A 351 -8.56 -23.32 5.51
C LEU A 351 -7.06 -23.27 5.30
N ARG A 352 -6.27 -24.02 6.10
CA ARG A 352 -4.80 -23.98 6.04
C ARG A 352 -4.21 -24.64 4.80
N ARG A 353 -4.89 -25.65 4.24
CA ARG A 353 -4.34 -26.36 3.07
C ARG A 353 -4.54 -25.55 1.80
N PRO A 354 -3.54 -25.51 0.90
CA PRO A 354 -3.71 -24.94 -0.44
C PRO A 354 -4.89 -25.59 -1.18
N GLY A 355 -5.73 -24.77 -1.82
CA GLY A 355 -6.90 -25.25 -2.56
C GLY A 355 -8.18 -25.46 -1.72
N GLU A 356 -8.09 -25.37 -0.38
CA GLU A 356 -9.26 -25.34 0.49
C GLU A 356 -9.89 -23.92 0.50
N GLY A 357 -11.21 -23.89 0.46
CA GLY A 357 -12.00 -22.67 0.43
C GLY A 357 -12.92 -22.61 -0.79
N PRO A 358 -13.79 -21.59 -0.86
CA PRO A 358 -14.71 -21.44 -1.98
C PRO A 358 -13.95 -21.30 -3.30
N LYS A 359 -14.26 -22.11 -4.31
CA LYS A 359 -13.67 -21.99 -5.65
C LYS A 359 -14.50 -21.03 -6.50
N GLY A 360 -13.83 -20.21 -7.32
CA GLY A 360 -14.46 -19.44 -8.39
C GLY A 360 -14.82 -20.32 -9.59
N ILE A 361 -15.53 -19.75 -10.56
CA ILE A 361 -15.82 -20.40 -11.83
C ILE A 361 -14.52 -20.47 -12.63
N GLU A 362 -14.12 -21.65 -13.08
CA GLU A 362 -12.91 -21.81 -13.90
C GLU A 362 -13.12 -21.24 -15.30
N ILE A 363 -12.21 -20.36 -15.72
CA ILE A 363 -12.15 -19.79 -17.08
C ILE A 363 -10.83 -20.20 -17.72
N ASP A 364 -10.92 -21.04 -18.76
CA ASP A 364 -9.77 -21.49 -19.53
C ASP A 364 -9.46 -20.47 -20.64
N LEU A 365 -8.36 -19.75 -20.47
CA LEU A 365 -7.91 -18.66 -21.33
C LEU A 365 -7.30 -19.16 -22.64
N ASP A 366 -6.80 -20.41 -22.68
CA ASP A 366 -6.15 -20.99 -23.86
C ASP A 366 -7.17 -21.45 -24.93
N LYS A 367 -8.47 -21.33 -24.63
CA LYS A 367 -9.54 -21.51 -25.63
C LYS A 367 -9.67 -20.37 -26.66
N GLY A 368 -8.88 -19.30 -26.48
CA GLY A 368 -8.89 -18.10 -27.29
C GLY A 368 -9.87 -17.04 -26.78
N ILE A 369 -9.56 -15.77 -27.13
CA ILE A 369 -10.21 -14.60 -26.54
C ILE A 369 -11.73 -14.55 -26.76
N ASP A 370 -12.23 -15.00 -27.92
CA ASP A 370 -13.66 -15.02 -28.23
C ASP A 370 -14.41 -16.06 -27.40
N ALA A 371 -13.82 -17.25 -27.18
CA ALA A 371 -14.41 -18.26 -26.32
C ALA A 371 -14.41 -17.83 -24.85
N VAL A 372 -13.36 -17.14 -24.39
CA VAL A 372 -13.28 -16.55 -23.04
C VAL A 372 -14.40 -15.51 -22.84
N ARG A 373 -14.59 -14.60 -23.80
CA ARG A 373 -15.67 -13.60 -23.74
C ARG A 373 -17.05 -14.23 -23.74
N ALA A 374 -17.26 -15.24 -24.59
CA ALA A 374 -18.52 -16.01 -24.65
C ALA A 374 -18.81 -16.79 -23.36
N GLU A 375 -17.79 -17.12 -22.58
CA GLU A 375 -17.98 -17.72 -21.25
C GLU A 375 -18.29 -16.64 -20.21
N LEU A 376 -17.49 -15.54 -20.17
CA LEU A 376 -17.64 -14.47 -19.18
C LEU A 376 -19.02 -13.79 -19.25
N THR A 377 -19.61 -13.60 -20.46
CA THR A 377 -20.92 -12.94 -20.62
C THR A 377 -22.08 -13.67 -19.95
N LYS A 378 -21.89 -14.93 -19.55
CA LYS A 378 -22.92 -15.72 -18.85
C LYS A 378 -23.08 -15.32 -17.39
N TYR A 379 -22.11 -14.61 -16.82
CA TYR A 379 -22.04 -14.32 -15.38
C TYR A 379 -22.22 -12.83 -15.12
N ALA A 380 -22.84 -12.51 -13.97
CA ALA A 380 -23.04 -11.13 -13.54
C ALA A 380 -21.74 -10.49 -13.01
N VAL A 381 -21.69 -9.16 -13.00
CA VAL A 381 -20.64 -8.41 -12.29
C VAL A 381 -20.63 -8.78 -10.79
N GLY A 382 -19.44 -8.81 -10.18
CA GLY A 382 -19.22 -9.31 -8.82
C GLY A 382 -18.94 -10.82 -8.74
N THR A 383 -19.16 -11.57 -9.82
CA THR A 383 -18.88 -13.01 -9.84
C THR A 383 -17.39 -13.27 -9.79
N ARG A 384 -16.97 -14.18 -8.89
CA ARG A 384 -15.59 -14.64 -8.78
C ARG A 384 -15.28 -15.74 -9.79
N VAL A 385 -14.17 -15.57 -10.50
CA VAL A 385 -13.65 -16.52 -11.47
C VAL A 385 -12.22 -16.92 -11.11
N ASN A 386 -11.82 -18.12 -11.51
CA ASN A 386 -10.43 -18.61 -11.43
C ASN A 386 -9.91 -18.76 -12.85
N LEU A 387 -8.87 -18.02 -13.18
CA LEU A 387 -8.28 -18.02 -14.53
C LEU A 387 -7.20 -19.08 -14.64
N LYS A 388 -7.17 -19.78 -15.77
CA LYS A 388 -6.16 -20.76 -16.13
C LYS A 388 -5.72 -20.55 -17.57
N GLY A 389 -4.41 -20.56 -17.85
CA GLY A 389 -3.86 -20.38 -19.19
C GLY A 389 -2.96 -19.16 -19.32
N THR A 390 -2.87 -18.62 -20.52
CA THR A 390 -1.93 -17.57 -20.89
C THR A 390 -2.49 -16.17 -20.66
N ILE A 391 -1.68 -15.27 -20.06
CA ILE A 391 -1.98 -13.85 -19.84
C ILE A 391 -0.79 -13.02 -20.32
N ILE A 392 -1.03 -11.91 -20.99
CA ILE A 392 -0.02 -10.89 -21.28
C ILE A 392 0.00 -9.86 -20.15
N VAL A 393 1.19 -9.51 -19.69
CA VAL A 393 1.40 -8.51 -18.64
C VAL A 393 1.96 -7.26 -19.28
N ALA A 394 1.26 -6.14 -19.14
CA ALA A 394 1.69 -4.85 -19.67
C ALA A 394 1.06 -3.71 -18.87
N ARG A 395 1.81 -2.62 -18.68
CA ARG A 395 1.31 -1.45 -17.96
C ARG A 395 1.77 -0.14 -18.62
N ASP A 396 1.88 0.93 -17.89
CA ASP A 396 1.97 2.32 -18.34
C ASP A 396 2.87 2.56 -19.57
N ILE A 397 4.18 2.28 -19.48
CA ILE A 397 5.12 2.57 -20.58
C ILE A 397 4.85 1.65 -21.79
N ALA A 398 4.52 0.39 -21.54
CA ALA A 398 4.18 -0.55 -22.60
C ALA A 398 2.93 -0.09 -23.38
N HIS A 399 1.88 0.37 -22.68
CA HIS A 399 0.68 0.92 -23.33
C HIS A 399 1.00 2.17 -24.14
N ALA A 400 1.81 3.11 -23.61
CA ALA A 400 2.24 4.29 -24.33
C ALA A 400 3.03 3.95 -25.61
N LYS A 401 3.93 2.95 -25.55
CA LYS A 401 4.68 2.48 -26.73
C LYS A 401 3.76 1.84 -27.78
N LEU A 402 2.81 1.01 -27.37
CA LEU A 402 1.84 0.41 -28.29
C LEU A 402 0.94 1.47 -28.94
N LYS A 403 0.51 2.47 -28.15
CA LYS A 403 -0.23 3.63 -28.70
C LYS A 403 0.59 4.37 -29.76
N ALA A 404 1.85 4.66 -29.48
CA ALA A 404 2.74 5.33 -30.43
C ALA A 404 2.92 4.52 -31.74
N ARG A 405 2.93 3.19 -31.69
CA ARG A 405 2.96 2.32 -32.87
C ARG A 405 1.66 2.42 -33.67
N LEU A 406 0.50 2.41 -33.02
CA LEU A 406 -0.78 2.62 -33.69
C LEU A 406 -0.83 4.00 -34.36
N ASP A 407 -0.36 5.06 -33.70
CA ASP A 407 -0.29 6.41 -34.26
C ASP A 407 0.63 6.50 -35.48
N ALA A 408 1.65 5.64 -35.55
CA ALA A 408 2.53 5.49 -36.72
C ALA A 408 1.95 4.61 -37.85
N GLY A 409 0.73 4.07 -37.67
CA GLY A 409 0.06 3.21 -38.62
C GLY A 409 0.47 1.75 -38.59
N GLU A 410 1.14 1.31 -37.53
CA GLU A 410 1.43 -0.10 -37.31
C GLU A 410 0.19 -0.84 -36.76
N GLU A 411 0.11 -2.15 -37.00
CA GLU A 411 -0.95 -2.97 -36.42
C GLU A 411 -0.68 -3.29 -34.94
N MET A 412 -1.75 -3.48 -34.16
CA MET A 412 -1.67 -4.00 -32.80
C MET A 412 -1.08 -5.43 -32.83
N PRO A 413 -0.09 -5.74 -31.99
CA PRO A 413 0.51 -7.07 -31.95
C PRO A 413 -0.51 -8.18 -31.64
N ALA A 414 -0.35 -9.34 -32.27
CA ALA A 414 -1.25 -10.48 -32.14
C ALA A 414 -1.39 -10.92 -30.68
N TYR A 415 -0.30 -10.96 -29.91
CA TYR A 415 -0.35 -11.35 -28.50
C TYR A 415 -1.24 -10.41 -27.65
N PHE A 416 -1.42 -9.15 -28.04
CA PHE A 416 -2.30 -8.20 -27.36
C PHE A 416 -3.78 -8.35 -27.76
N LYS A 417 -4.03 -8.97 -28.95
CA LYS A 417 -5.37 -9.33 -29.44
C LYS A 417 -5.84 -10.67 -28.87
N ASP A 418 -4.94 -11.64 -28.81
CA ASP A 418 -5.29 -13.05 -28.58
C ASP A 418 -5.41 -13.43 -27.09
N HIS A 419 -4.91 -12.59 -26.17
CA HIS A 419 -4.83 -12.89 -24.75
C HIS A 419 -5.41 -11.79 -23.86
N PRO A 420 -5.88 -12.14 -22.64
CA PRO A 420 -6.16 -11.16 -21.59
C PRO A 420 -4.92 -10.36 -21.21
N ILE A 421 -5.11 -9.11 -20.80
CA ILE A 421 -4.03 -8.20 -20.42
C ILE A 421 -4.07 -7.91 -18.91
N LEU A 422 -3.06 -8.35 -18.19
CA LEU A 422 -2.87 -8.03 -16.78
C LEU A 422 -2.00 -6.78 -16.64
N TYR A 423 -2.54 -5.77 -15.96
CA TYR A 423 -1.79 -4.57 -15.62
C TYR A 423 -0.97 -4.83 -14.36
N ALA A 424 0.28 -5.18 -14.54
CA ALA A 424 1.21 -5.52 -13.46
C ALA A 424 2.67 -5.21 -13.84
N GLY A 425 3.55 -5.25 -12.84
CA GLY A 425 4.99 -5.21 -13.01
C GLY A 425 5.66 -5.96 -11.86
N PRO A 426 6.38 -7.04 -12.13
CA PRO A 426 6.94 -7.91 -11.10
C PRO A 426 8.03 -7.22 -10.28
N ALA A 427 8.23 -7.65 -9.04
CA ALA A 427 9.47 -7.47 -8.30
C ALA A 427 10.56 -8.40 -8.89
N LYS A 428 11.80 -8.28 -8.40
CA LYS A 428 12.89 -9.18 -8.86
C LYS A 428 12.52 -10.64 -8.64
N THR A 429 12.84 -11.47 -9.62
CA THR A 429 12.60 -12.91 -9.54
C THR A 429 13.68 -13.59 -8.69
N PRO A 430 13.31 -14.28 -7.60
CA PRO A 430 14.24 -15.05 -6.80
C PRO A 430 14.80 -16.24 -7.60
N ALA A 431 16.02 -16.68 -7.26
CA ALA A 431 16.61 -17.85 -7.88
C ALA A 431 15.74 -19.11 -7.67
N GLY A 432 15.49 -19.84 -8.76
CA GLY A 432 14.69 -21.07 -8.74
C GLY A 432 13.16 -20.87 -8.67
N MET A 433 12.68 -19.62 -8.69
CA MET A 433 11.25 -19.32 -8.77
C MET A 433 10.85 -18.87 -10.17
N PRO A 434 9.60 -19.11 -10.60
CA PRO A 434 9.13 -18.66 -11.91
C PRO A 434 9.01 -17.14 -11.99
N CYS A 435 8.65 -16.47 -10.89
CA CYS A 435 8.36 -15.04 -10.86
C CYS A 435 8.66 -14.43 -9.49
N GLY A 436 9.07 -13.16 -9.44
CA GLY A 436 9.06 -12.34 -8.23
C GLY A 436 7.63 -11.93 -7.85
N SER A 437 7.46 -11.34 -6.67
CA SER A 437 6.13 -10.87 -6.24
C SER A 437 5.48 -10.02 -7.33
N MET A 438 4.32 -10.46 -7.83
CA MET A 438 3.56 -9.79 -8.88
C MET A 438 2.08 -9.73 -8.51
N GLY A 439 1.57 -8.52 -8.41
CA GLY A 439 0.16 -8.23 -8.20
C GLY A 439 -0.31 -7.12 -9.13
N PRO A 440 -1.63 -6.88 -9.19
CA PRO A 440 -2.19 -5.90 -10.11
C PRO A 440 -1.78 -4.47 -9.75
N THR A 441 -1.58 -3.64 -10.78
CA THR A 441 -1.47 -2.19 -10.61
C THR A 441 -2.84 -1.52 -10.74
N THR A 442 -2.91 -0.24 -10.39
CA THR A 442 -4.13 0.58 -10.49
C THR A 442 -4.59 0.70 -11.95
N ALA A 443 -5.82 0.31 -12.23
CA ALA A 443 -6.36 0.17 -13.58
C ALA A 443 -6.56 1.50 -14.31
N ASN A 444 -7.03 2.55 -13.63
CA ASN A 444 -7.48 3.81 -14.26
C ASN A 444 -6.37 4.57 -15.00
N ARG A 445 -5.10 4.25 -14.75
CA ARG A 445 -3.98 4.85 -15.50
C ARG A 445 -3.98 4.44 -16.97
N MET A 446 -4.54 3.28 -17.28
CA MET A 446 -4.66 2.78 -18.65
C MET A 446 -6.01 3.10 -19.31
N ASP A 447 -6.93 3.78 -18.62
CA ASP A 447 -8.25 4.13 -19.16
C ASP A 447 -8.18 4.84 -20.53
N PRO A 448 -7.25 5.81 -20.75
CA PRO A 448 -7.19 6.52 -22.04
C PRO A 448 -6.90 5.64 -23.25
N TYR A 449 -6.35 4.45 -23.07
CA TYR A 449 -6.00 3.55 -24.19
C TYR A 449 -7.12 2.56 -24.55
N VAL A 450 -8.12 2.36 -23.66
CA VAL A 450 -9.01 1.20 -23.74
C VAL A 450 -9.89 1.20 -24.98
N ASP A 451 -10.61 2.30 -25.27
CA ASP A 451 -11.53 2.35 -26.40
C ASP A 451 -10.82 2.10 -27.73
N GLU A 452 -9.67 2.77 -27.93
CA GLU A 452 -8.87 2.61 -29.15
C GLU A 452 -8.27 1.21 -29.28
N PHE A 453 -7.72 0.64 -28.19
CA PHE A 453 -7.16 -0.71 -28.23
C PHE A 453 -8.23 -1.75 -28.50
N GLN A 454 -9.42 -1.59 -27.92
CA GLN A 454 -10.56 -2.48 -28.17
C GLN A 454 -11.10 -2.33 -29.61
N ASP A 455 -11.07 -1.12 -30.20
CA ASP A 455 -11.43 -0.90 -31.59
C ASP A 455 -10.49 -1.66 -32.57
N HIS A 456 -9.22 -1.82 -32.17
CA HIS A 456 -8.23 -2.65 -32.88
C HIS A 456 -8.29 -4.15 -32.51
N GLY A 457 -9.31 -4.58 -31.75
CA GLY A 457 -9.51 -5.97 -31.32
C GLY A 457 -8.57 -6.45 -30.23
N ALA A 458 -7.90 -5.53 -29.52
CA ALA A 458 -6.96 -5.84 -28.43
C ALA A 458 -7.54 -5.47 -27.07
N SER A 459 -6.92 -5.93 -25.98
CA SER A 459 -7.36 -5.61 -24.61
C SER A 459 -8.85 -5.89 -24.34
N LEU A 460 -9.43 -6.86 -25.01
CA LEU A 460 -10.85 -7.21 -24.85
C LEU A 460 -11.17 -7.82 -23.48
N VAL A 461 -10.17 -8.37 -22.79
CA VAL A 461 -10.26 -8.80 -21.38
C VAL A 461 -9.09 -8.19 -20.62
N MET A 462 -9.39 -7.25 -19.74
CA MET A 462 -8.41 -6.54 -18.92
C MET A 462 -8.46 -7.06 -17.49
N ILE A 463 -7.30 -7.19 -16.85
CA ILE A 463 -7.17 -7.65 -15.45
C ILE A 463 -6.33 -6.63 -14.69
N ALA A 464 -6.87 -6.07 -13.59
CA ALA A 464 -6.14 -5.08 -12.78
C ALA A 464 -6.80 -4.91 -11.40
N LYS A 465 -6.54 -3.80 -10.71
CA LYS A 465 -7.23 -3.44 -9.46
C LYS A 465 -7.84 -2.05 -9.50
N GLY A 466 -8.88 -1.85 -8.70
CA GLY A 466 -9.55 -0.56 -8.54
C GLY A 466 -10.69 -0.33 -9.52
N ASN A 467 -11.45 0.72 -9.27
CA ASN A 467 -12.53 1.17 -10.14
C ASN A 467 -12.00 1.85 -11.41
N ARG A 468 -12.78 1.82 -12.46
CA ARG A 468 -12.48 2.44 -13.77
C ARG A 468 -13.41 3.64 -14.02
N SER A 469 -13.04 4.45 -15.02
CA SER A 469 -13.89 5.54 -15.51
C SER A 469 -15.07 5.03 -16.34
N GLN A 470 -16.10 5.87 -16.51
CA GLN A 470 -17.26 5.59 -17.38
C GLN A 470 -16.83 5.21 -18.80
N MET A 471 -15.78 5.85 -19.33
CA MET A 471 -15.24 5.59 -20.66
C MET A 471 -14.91 4.10 -20.87
N VAL A 472 -14.37 3.42 -19.85
CA VAL A 472 -14.06 1.98 -19.93
C VAL A 472 -15.32 1.13 -19.94
N THR A 473 -16.34 1.49 -19.16
CA THR A 473 -17.63 0.81 -19.17
C THR A 473 -18.30 0.93 -20.53
N ASP A 474 -18.23 2.12 -21.14
CA ASP A 474 -18.80 2.39 -22.46
C ASP A 474 -18.01 1.64 -23.56
N ALA A 475 -16.69 1.60 -23.48
CA ALA A 475 -15.84 0.84 -24.41
C ALA A 475 -16.12 -0.66 -24.33
N CYS A 476 -16.20 -1.23 -23.11
CA CYS A 476 -16.56 -2.65 -22.92
C CYS A 476 -17.92 -2.98 -23.54
N LYS A 477 -18.92 -2.10 -23.36
CA LYS A 477 -20.22 -2.27 -24.00
C LYS A 477 -20.17 -2.18 -25.53
N LYS A 478 -19.40 -1.24 -26.06
CA LYS A 478 -19.27 -1.00 -27.49
C LYS A 478 -18.56 -2.14 -28.22
N HIS A 479 -17.48 -2.67 -27.63
CA HIS A 479 -16.60 -3.65 -28.26
C HIS A 479 -16.77 -5.08 -27.73
N GLY A 480 -17.67 -5.28 -26.75
CA GLY A 480 -17.88 -6.58 -26.10
C GLY A 480 -16.70 -6.96 -25.20
N GLY A 481 -16.09 -5.98 -24.54
CA GLY A 481 -14.95 -6.18 -23.64
C GLY A 481 -15.36 -6.48 -22.21
N PHE A 482 -14.35 -6.86 -21.39
CA PHE A 482 -14.51 -7.14 -19.96
C PHE A 482 -13.37 -6.50 -19.16
N TYR A 483 -13.70 -6.02 -17.96
CA TYR A 483 -12.72 -5.69 -16.94
C TYR A 483 -12.87 -6.63 -15.74
N LEU A 484 -11.82 -7.35 -15.43
CA LEU A 484 -11.73 -8.24 -14.27
C LEU A 484 -10.86 -7.59 -13.21
N GLY A 485 -11.34 -7.57 -11.97
CA GLY A 485 -10.53 -7.17 -10.83
C GLY A 485 -9.80 -8.36 -10.22
N THR A 486 -8.52 -8.22 -9.91
CA THR A 486 -7.82 -9.20 -9.07
C THR A 486 -7.33 -8.56 -7.78
N ILE A 487 -7.03 -9.37 -6.76
CA ILE A 487 -6.78 -8.89 -5.39
C ILE A 487 -5.46 -8.12 -5.36
N GLY A 488 -5.52 -6.85 -4.97
CA GLY A 488 -4.34 -6.06 -4.67
C GLY A 488 -3.82 -6.32 -3.26
N GLY A 489 -2.49 -6.34 -3.09
CA GLY A 489 -1.85 -6.55 -1.78
C GLY A 489 -1.51 -8.01 -1.44
N VAL A 490 -1.65 -8.95 -2.39
CA VAL A 490 -1.37 -10.38 -2.20
C VAL A 490 -0.34 -10.90 -3.21
N ALA A 491 0.66 -10.09 -3.53
CA ALA A 491 1.58 -10.36 -4.62
C ALA A 491 2.46 -11.60 -4.40
N ALA A 492 2.87 -11.87 -3.17
CA ALA A 492 3.70 -13.03 -2.85
C ALA A 492 2.95 -14.35 -3.10
N VAL A 493 1.71 -14.45 -2.60
CA VAL A 493 0.91 -15.68 -2.78
C VAL A 493 0.47 -15.87 -4.22
N LEU A 494 0.12 -14.80 -4.97
CA LEU A 494 -0.20 -14.92 -6.39
C LEU A 494 0.97 -15.49 -7.18
N SER A 495 2.18 -14.98 -6.94
CA SER A 495 3.39 -15.46 -7.62
C SER A 495 3.74 -16.90 -7.26
N GLN A 496 3.60 -17.27 -5.98
CA GLN A 496 3.92 -18.62 -5.53
C GLN A 496 2.88 -19.65 -5.98
N SER A 497 1.59 -19.29 -5.91
CA SER A 497 0.48 -20.25 -6.04
C SER A 497 -0.16 -20.27 -7.41
N SER A 498 -0.16 -19.16 -8.15
CA SER A 498 -0.91 -19.06 -9.40
C SER A 498 -0.05 -18.86 -10.65
N ILE A 499 1.15 -18.28 -10.56
CA ILE A 499 2.01 -18.06 -11.73
C ILE A 499 2.94 -19.26 -11.90
N ARG A 500 2.93 -19.88 -13.09
CA ARG A 500 3.71 -21.06 -13.42
C ARG A 500 4.95 -20.75 -14.25
N SER A 501 4.88 -19.75 -15.12
CA SER A 501 6.01 -19.29 -15.94
C SER A 501 5.90 -17.82 -16.24
N ILE A 502 7.03 -17.19 -16.59
CA ILE A 502 7.12 -15.83 -17.08
C ILE A 502 8.21 -15.74 -18.14
N ASP A 503 7.87 -15.15 -19.29
CA ASP A 503 8.78 -14.90 -20.41
C ASP A 503 8.64 -13.45 -20.86
N CYS A 504 9.76 -12.77 -21.16
CA CYS A 504 9.73 -11.44 -21.72
C CYS A 504 9.39 -11.51 -23.22
N VAL A 505 8.33 -10.80 -23.62
CA VAL A 505 7.86 -10.76 -25.02
C VAL A 505 8.47 -9.59 -25.77
N GLU A 506 8.46 -8.39 -25.16
CA GLU A 506 8.93 -7.18 -25.83
C GLU A 506 9.42 -6.15 -24.79
N TYR A 507 10.32 -5.26 -25.19
CA TYR A 507 10.90 -4.17 -24.41
C TYR A 507 11.63 -4.60 -23.12
N PRO A 508 12.57 -5.57 -23.17
CA PRO A 508 13.27 -6.07 -21.98
C PRO A 508 14.05 -4.98 -21.23
N GLU A 509 14.46 -3.91 -21.94
CA GLU A 509 15.14 -2.75 -21.35
C GLU A 509 14.28 -1.98 -20.33
N LEU A 510 12.97 -2.11 -20.41
CA LEU A 510 12.03 -1.46 -19.49
C LEU A 510 11.88 -2.19 -18.16
N GLY A 511 12.50 -3.38 -18.00
CA GLY A 511 12.44 -4.13 -16.75
C GLY A 511 11.00 -4.45 -16.32
N MET A 512 10.54 -3.92 -15.18
CA MET A 512 9.16 -4.15 -14.69
C MET A 512 8.07 -3.57 -15.60
N GLU A 513 8.40 -2.68 -16.51
CA GLU A 513 7.49 -2.08 -17.51
C GLU A 513 7.54 -2.79 -18.87
N ALA A 514 8.37 -3.83 -19.01
CA ALA A 514 8.42 -4.69 -20.20
C ALA A 514 7.07 -5.40 -20.43
N ILE A 515 6.88 -5.95 -21.62
CA ILE A 515 5.74 -6.83 -21.90
C ILE A 515 6.16 -8.25 -21.60
N TRP A 516 5.40 -8.89 -20.72
CA TRP A 516 5.64 -10.26 -20.31
C TRP A 516 4.50 -11.16 -20.72
N LYS A 517 4.79 -12.43 -20.93
CA LYS A 517 3.81 -13.51 -21.06
C LYS A 517 3.94 -14.42 -19.84
N ILE A 518 2.82 -14.64 -19.15
CA ILE A 518 2.75 -15.56 -18.00
C ILE A 518 1.77 -16.68 -18.28
N THR A 519 2.02 -17.83 -17.70
CA THR A 519 1.04 -18.92 -17.61
C THR A 519 0.54 -18.98 -16.17
N VAL A 520 -0.77 -19.04 -16.00
CA VAL A 520 -1.41 -19.05 -14.68
C VAL A 520 -2.29 -20.28 -14.49
N GLU A 521 -2.48 -20.64 -13.22
CA GLU A 521 -3.43 -21.66 -12.76
C GLU A 521 -4.07 -21.18 -11.45
N ASP A 522 -5.38 -21.37 -11.31
CA ASP A 522 -6.17 -20.89 -10.16
C ASP A 522 -5.95 -19.39 -9.84
N PHE A 523 -5.78 -18.57 -10.87
CA PHE A 523 -5.55 -17.13 -10.68
C PHE A 523 -6.89 -16.44 -10.38
N PRO A 524 -7.08 -15.85 -9.16
CA PRO A 524 -8.37 -15.32 -8.75
C PRO A 524 -8.67 -13.97 -9.40
N ALA A 525 -9.87 -13.84 -9.92
CA ALA A 525 -10.39 -12.58 -10.46
C ALA A 525 -11.90 -12.44 -10.22
N PHE A 526 -12.43 -11.22 -10.42
CA PHE A 526 -13.83 -10.87 -10.27
C PHE A 526 -14.29 -10.08 -11.48
N ILE A 527 -15.45 -10.39 -12.04
CA ILE A 527 -16.02 -9.62 -13.15
C ILE A 527 -16.46 -8.26 -12.58
N LEU A 528 -15.82 -7.17 -13.00
CA LEU A 528 -16.13 -5.82 -12.51
C LEU A 528 -16.84 -4.96 -13.54
N VAL A 529 -16.50 -5.09 -14.83
CA VAL A 529 -17.25 -4.49 -15.94
C VAL A 529 -17.48 -5.56 -16.98
N ASP A 530 -18.72 -5.67 -17.50
CA ASP A 530 -19.09 -6.65 -18.52
C ASP A 530 -19.36 -6.01 -19.89
N ASP A 531 -19.56 -6.87 -20.88
CA ASP A 531 -19.87 -6.54 -22.27
C ASP A 531 -21.27 -5.91 -22.49
N LYS A 532 -22.08 -5.85 -21.43
CA LYS A 532 -23.42 -5.24 -21.43
C LYS A 532 -23.40 -3.81 -20.88
N GLY A 533 -22.23 -3.37 -20.36
CA GLY A 533 -22.05 -2.08 -19.71
C GLY A 533 -22.49 -2.05 -18.25
N ASN A 534 -22.59 -3.22 -17.60
CA ASN A 534 -22.76 -3.27 -16.16
C ASN A 534 -21.41 -3.03 -15.48
N ASP A 535 -21.42 -2.21 -14.43
CA ASP A 535 -20.25 -1.87 -13.63
C ASP A 535 -20.53 -2.17 -12.15
N PHE A 536 -19.76 -3.08 -11.58
CA PHE A 536 -19.88 -3.51 -10.20
C PHE A 536 -19.84 -2.33 -9.21
N PHE A 537 -18.92 -1.38 -9.41
CA PHE A 537 -18.78 -0.25 -8.49
C PHE A 537 -19.99 0.69 -8.52
N LYS A 538 -20.68 0.80 -9.67
CA LYS A 538 -21.94 1.55 -9.76
C LYS A 538 -23.09 0.86 -9.04
N THR A 539 -23.11 -0.45 -9.00
CA THR A 539 -24.14 -1.18 -8.25
C THR A 539 -24.08 -0.93 -6.75
N ILE A 540 -22.92 -0.51 -6.24
CA ILE A 540 -22.69 -0.15 -4.84
C ILE A 540 -22.56 1.36 -4.60
N GLY A 541 -22.91 2.19 -5.60
CA GLY A 541 -23.07 3.64 -5.47
C GLY A 541 -21.77 4.45 -5.52
N LEU A 542 -20.77 3.99 -6.30
CA LEU A 542 -19.58 4.75 -6.67
C LEU A 542 -19.73 5.43 -8.02
#